data_9826855278ce49703f10dd21bf5aa903
#
_entry.id   9826855278ce49703f10dd21bf5aa903
#
_cell.length_a   1.000
_cell.length_b   1.000
_cell.length_c   1.000
_cell.angle_alpha   90.00
_cell.angle_beta   90.00
_cell.angle_gamma   90.00
#
_symmetry.space_group_name_H-M   'P 1'
#
loop_
_entity.id
_entity.type
_entity.pdbx_description
1 polymer ?
#
loop_
_entity_poly.entity_id
_entity_poly.type
_entity_poly.pdbx_seq_one_letter_code
_entity_poly.pdbx_strand_id
1 'polypeptide(L)' 'MKFLLVMKVCSVLDGTCLPEKEVSYHDTWFECARAGTVETLVLMDSIGKDLINKNKLYITYGCRYYKEA' A
#
# COMPACT_ATOMS: atom_id res chain seq x y z
N MET A 1 8.88 18.02 7.98
CA MET A 1 8.76 16.56 8.15
C MET A 1 7.79 15.98 7.16
N LYS A 2 8.14 14.84 6.61
CA LYS A 2 7.22 14.19 5.68
C LYS A 2 7.09 12.72 6.01
N PHE A 3 5.95 12.19 5.66
CA PHE A 3 5.70 10.76 5.77
C PHE A 3 5.55 10.19 4.37
N LEU A 4 6.27 9.13 4.10
CA LEU A 4 6.23 8.46 2.80
C LEU A 4 5.27 7.28 2.88
N LEU A 5 4.25 7.31 2.04
CA LEU A 5 3.33 6.19 1.90
C LEU A 5 3.95 5.13 1.00
N VAL A 6 4.09 3.94 1.52
CA VAL A 6 4.59 2.78 0.76
C VAL A 6 3.55 1.68 0.79
N MET A 7 3.46 0.92 -0.29
CA MET A 7 2.46 -0.15 -0.42
C MET A 7 3.08 -1.36 -1.07
N LYS A 8 2.55 -2.53 -0.77
CA LYS A 8 2.92 -3.76 -1.45
C LYS A 8 1.75 -4.72 -1.51
N VAL A 9 1.79 -5.60 -2.50
CA VAL A 9 0.79 -6.63 -2.71
C VAL A 9 1.42 -7.98 -2.41
N CYS A 10 0.73 -8.78 -1.61
CA CYS A 10 1.21 -10.08 -1.18
C CYS A 10 0.22 -11.18 -1.51
N SER A 11 0.72 -12.40 -1.67
CA SER A 11 -0.10 -13.59 -1.89
C SER A 11 -0.02 -14.48 -0.66
N VAL A 12 -1.17 -14.83 -0.11
CA VAL A 12 -1.23 -15.77 1.01
C VAL A 12 -0.83 -17.17 0.57
N LEU A 13 -1.18 -17.53 -0.67
CA LEU A 13 -0.90 -18.88 -1.18
C LEU A 13 0.60 -19.16 -1.29
N ASP A 14 1.34 -18.19 -1.80
CA ASP A 14 2.78 -18.35 -2.02
C ASP A 14 3.62 -17.87 -0.85
N GLY A 15 3.05 -17.05 0.01
CA GLY A 15 3.78 -16.39 1.07
C GLY A 15 4.74 -15.32 0.54
N THR A 16 4.55 -14.88 -0.70
CA THR A 16 5.45 -13.91 -1.34
C THR A 16 4.77 -12.57 -1.53
N CYS A 17 5.58 -11.52 -1.62
CA CYS A 17 5.11 -10.18 -1.86
C CYS A 17 5.87 -9.57 -3.03
N LEU A 18 5.18 -8.72 -3.79
CA LEU A 18 5.84 -7.90 -4.79
C LEU A 18 6.69 -6.85 -4.07
N PRO A 19 7.70 -6.29 -4.76
CA PRO A 19 8.51 -5.24 -4.17
C PRO A 19 7.67 -4.06 -3.69
N GLU A 20 8.05 -3.50 -2.56
CA GLU A 20 7.39 -2.35 -1.99
C GLU A 20 7.49 -1.17 -2.94
N LYS A 21 6.39 -0.43 -3.08
CA LYS A 21 6.31 0.70 -3.99
C LYS A 21 6.05 1.98 -3.21
N GLU A 22 6.82 3.03 -3.54
CA GLU A 22 6.59 4.36 -2.99
C GLU A 22 5.43 5.00 -3.74
N VAL A 23 4.47 5.54 -2.99
CA VAL A 23 3.24 6.07 -3.58
C VAL A 23 3.20 7.59 -3.53
N SER A 24 3.33 8.17 -2.35
CA SER A 24 3.19 9.61 -2.19
C SER A 24 3.77 10.09 -0.86
N TYR A 25 3.98 11.40 -0.76
CA TYR A 25 4.45 12.05 0.47
C TYR A 25 3.32 12.85 1.09
N HIS A 26 3.27 12.85 2.41
CA HIS A 26 2.26 13.57 3.17
C HIS A 26 2.89 14.29 4.35
N ASP A 27 2.29 15.41 4.74
CA ASP A 27 2.85 16.23 5.81
C ASP A 27 2.51 15.72 7.20
N THR A 28 1.42 14.95 7.34
CA THR A 28 1.00 14.43 8.62
C THR A 28 0.79 12.92 8.56
N TRP A 29 0.92 12.28 9.71
CA TRP A 29 0.64 10.85 9.83
C TRP A 29 -0.80 10.52 9.43
N PHE A 30 -1.74 11.35 9.87
CA PHE A 30 -3.16 11.15 9.57
C PHE A 30 -3.42 11.14 8.06
N GLU A 31 -2.86 12.12 7.36
CA GLU A 31 -3.02 12.19 5.91
C GLU A 31 -2.40 10.99 5.20
N CYS A 32 -1.22 10.56 5.66
CA CYS A 32 -0.56 9.39 5.09
C CYS A 32 -1.39 8.13 5.32
N ALA A 33 -1.87 7.92 6.53
CA ALA A 33 -2.67 6.74 6.86
C ALA A 33 -3.99 6.73 6.09
N ARG A 34 -4.62 7.89 5.96
CA ARG A 34 -5.86 8.01 5.20
C ARG A 34 -5.63 7.71 3.73
N ALA A 35 -4.57 8.26 3.16
CA ALA A 35 -4.21 8.02 1.77
C ALA A 35 -3.93 6.52 1.53
N GLY A 36 -3.26 5.87 2.48
CA GLY A 36 -3.00 4.43 2.38
C GLY A 36 -4.27 3.62 2.33
N THR A 37 -5.25 3.96 3.15
CA THR A 37 -6.54 3.29 3.16
C THR A 37 -7.28 3.48 1.83
N VAL A 38 -7.32 4.72 1.34
CA VAL A 38 -8.00 5.02 0.07
C VAL A 38 -7.31 4.33 -1.09
N GLU A 39 -5.98 4.41 -1.16
CA GLU A 39 -5.22 3.78 -2.23
C GLU A 39 -5.34 2.25 -2.21
N THR A 40 -5.46 1.66 -1.03
CA THR A 40 -5.69 0.22 -0.92
C THR A 40 -7.00 -0.17 -1.63
N LEU A 41 -8.07 0.58 -1.40
CA LEU A 41 -9.34 0.32 -2.06
C LEU A 41 -9.24 0.51 -3.57
N VAL A 42 -8.59 1.58 -4.01
CA VAL A 42 -8.40 1.85 -5.43
C VAL A 42 -7.61 0.72 -6.09
N LEU A 43 -6.55 0.28 -5.44
CA LEU A 43 -5.70 -0.78 -5.99
C LEU A 43 -6.43 -2.12 -6.04
N MET A 44 -7.24 -2.44 -5.04
CA MET A 44 -8.06 -3.65 -5.05
C MET A 44 -9.03 -3.65 -6.22
N ASP A 45 -9.67 -2.51 -6.47
CA ASP A 45 -10.60 -2.38 -7.59
C ASP A 45 -9.88 -2.49 -8.93
N SER A 46 -8.67 -1.96 -9.02
CA SER A 46 -7.85 -2.03 -10.24
C SER A 46 -7.42 -3.45 -10.56
N ILE A 47 -7.01 -4.20 -9.54
CA ILE A 47 -6.60 -5.59 -9.72
C ILE A 47 -7.81 -6.46 -10.09
N GLY A 48 -8.93 -6.21 -9.44
CA GLY A 48 -10.17 -6.93 -9.67
C GLY A 48 -10.36 -8.13 -8.75
N LYS A 49 -11.60 -8.38 -8.42
CA LYS A 49 -11.95 -9.42 -7.45
C LYS A 49 -11.54 -10.82 -7.88
N ASP A 50 -11.54 -11.10 -9.18
CA ASP A 50 -11.23 -12.44 -9.67
C ASP A 50 -9.78 -12.82 -9.39
N LEU A 51 -8.84 -11.94 -9.70
CA LEU A 51 -7.43 -12.17 -9.41
C LEU A 51 -7.15 -12.20 -7.91
N ILE A 52 -7.77 -11.29 -7.17
CA ILE A 52 -7.61 -11.24 -5.72
C ILE A 52 -8.08 -12.55 -5.09
N ASN A 53 -9.24 -13.04 -5.51
CA ASN A 53 -9.79 -14.28 -4.97
C ASN A 53 -8.97 -15.51 -5.39
N LYS A 54 -8.55 -15.55 -6.65
CA LYS A 54 -7.80 -16.68 -7.19
C LYS A 54 -6.45 -16.85 -6.50
N ASN A 55 -5.72 -15.76 -6.29
CA ASN A 55 -4.37 -15.79 -5.74
C ASN A 55 -4.31 -15.44 -4.26
N LYS A 56 -5.46 -15.15 -3.65
CA LYS A 56 -5.55 -14.75 -2.25
C LYS A 56 -4.62 -13.59 -1.95
N LEU A 57 -4.78 -12.52 -2.74
CA LEU A 57 -3.95 -11.33 -2.61
C LEU A 57 -4.44 -10.45 -1.47
N TYR A 58 -3.49 -9.79 -0.81
CA TYR A 58 -3.80 -8.76 0.15
C TYR A 58 -2.81 -7.61 -0.02
N ILE A 59 -3.24 -6.42 0.38
CA ILE A 59 -2.45 -5.22 0.20
C ILE A 59 -2.11 -4.66 1.56
N THR A 60 -0.85 -4.33 1.76
CA THR A 60 -0.40 -3.68 2.98
C THR A 60 0.14 -2.31 2.64
N TYR A 61 0.03 -1.39 3.58
CA TYR A 61 0.64 -0.08 3.42
C TYR A 61 1.34 0.31 4.72
N GLY A 62 2.27 1.23 4.61
CA GLY A 62 2.95 1.78 5.76
C GLY A 62 3.30 3.23 5.50
N CYS A 63 3.42 3.97 6.58
CA CYS A 63 3.85 5.36 6.52
C CYS A 63 5.22 5.43 7.17
N ARG A 64 6.23 5.74 6.37
CA ARG A 64 7.61 5.85 6.85
C ARG A 64 7.91 7.30 7.12
N TYR A 65 8.57 7.53 8.23
CA TYR A 65 9.06 8.87 8.55
C TYR A 65 10.20 9.21 7.58
N TYR A 66 10.01 10.31 6.89
CA TYR A 66 11.01 10.80 5.94
C TYR A 66 11.51 12.15 6.43
N LYS A 67 12.78 12.22 6.73
CA LYS A 67 13.41 13.47 7.16
C LYS A 67 14.04 14.15 5.95
N GLU A 68 13.55 15.32 5.63
CA GLU A 68 14.17 16.13 4.58
C GLU A 68 15.53 16.61 5.05
N ALA A 69 16.52 16.43 4.20
CA ALA A 69 17.87 16.91 4.47
C ALA A 69 17.96 18.43 4.29
#